data_7a31b63c1c9bf39e33de3fdf9adbd521
#
_entry.id   7a31b63c1c9bf39e33de3fdf9adbd521
#
_cell.length_a   1.000
_cell.length_b   1.000
_cell.length_c   1.000
_cell.angle_alpha   90.00
_cell.angle_beta   90.00
_cell.angle_gamma   90.00
#
_symmetry.space_group_name_H-M   'P 1'
#
loop_
_entity.id
_entity.type
_entity.pdbx_description
1 polymer ?
#
loop_
_entity_poly.entity_id
_entity_poly.type
_entity_poly.pdbx_seq_one_letter_code
_entity_poly.pdbx_strand_id
1 'polypeptide(L)'
;MSKLEENYTGIYSLMLTPYKEDLSVDYDAYEEYADWQVSQGVGHLFAVCGSSEMAALTLDERVKLASLTVKHKGDTTVVATANMEPSWFAQVEEVKRMEQTGVDGIVFTTKGYGNDEDRLVSYIG
;
A
#
# COMPACT_ATOMS: atom_id res chain seq x y z
N MET A 1 -13.93 3.32 -22.24
CA MET A 1 -13.16 3.21 -20.99
C MET A 1 -11.73 2.82 -21.32
N SER A 2 -10.74 3.50 -20.77
CA SER A 2 -9.33 3.14 -20.96
C SER A 2 -9.00 1.85 -20.20
N LYS A 3 -7.90 1.17 -20.57
CA LYS A 3 -7.42 0.00 -19.81
C LYS A 3 -7.13 0.35 -18.35
N LEU A 4 -6.67 1.58 -18.11
CA LEU A 4 -6.42 2.06 -16.76
C LEU A 4 -7.72 2.13 -15.96
N GLU A 5 -8.77 2.69 -16.56
CA GLU A 5 -10.08 2.75 -15.91
C GLU A 5 -10.65 1.36 -15.63
N GLU A 6 -10.57 0.45 -16.59
CA GLU A 6 -11.04 -0.93 -16.41
C GLU A 6 -10.32 -1.64 -15.26
N ASN A 7 -8.99 -1.49 -15.19
CA ASN A 7 -8.18 -2.20 -14.21
C ASN A 7 -8.29 -1.64 -12.79
N TYR A 8 -8.58 -0.34 -12.65
CA TYR A 8 -8.55 0.33 -11.35
C TYR A 8 -9.89 0.88 -10.88
N THR A 9 -10.96 0.66 -11.64
CA THR A 9 -12.32 1.05 -11.23
C THR A 9 -12.91 0.03 -10.27
N GLY A 10 -13.55 0.49 -9.22
CA GLY A 10 -14.26 -0.37 -8.28
C GLY A 10 -13.94 -0.04 -6.83
N ILE A 11 -14.31 -0.96 -5.96
CA ILE A 11 -14.12 -0.83 -4.52
C ILE A 11 -12.77 -1.43 -4.12
N TYR A 12 -12.00 -0.67 -3.34
CA TYR A 12 -10.72 -1.11 -2.77
C TYR A 12 -10.92 -1.50 -1.32
N SER A 13 -10.66 -2.77 -1.00
CA SER A 13 -10.68 -3.23 0.37
C SER A 13 -9.36 -2.87 1.05
N LEU A 14 -9.45 -2.18 2.18
CA LEU A 14 -8.26 -1.75 2.93
C LEU A 14 -7.75 -2.90 3.80
N MET A 15 -6.43 -3.12 3.77
CA MET A 15 -5.82 -4.14 4.60
C MET A 15 -5.44 -3.56 5.96
N LEU A 16 -5.93 -4.18 7.02
CA LEU A 16 -5.56 -3.83 8.39
C LEU A 16 -4.29 -4.57 8.78
N THR A 17 -3.55 -4.04 9.76
CA THR A 17 -2.31 -4.66 10.23
C THR A 17 -2.57 -5.35 11.57
N PRO A 18 -2.46 -6.69 11.65
CA PRO A 18 -2.56 -7.39 12.93
C PRO A 18 -1.24 -7.31 13.70
N TYR A 19 -1.35 -7.20 15.01
CA TYR A 19 -0.19 -7.14 15.91
C TYR A 19 -0.23 -8.28 16.91
N LYS A 20 0.96 -8.77 17.29
CA LYS A 20 1.13 -9.69 18.42
C LYS A 20 1.00 -8.94 19.73
N GLU A 21 0.99 -9.67 20.85
CA GLU A 21 0.91 -9.08 22.19
C GLU A 21 2.11 -8.13 22.49
N ASP A 22 3.26 -8.40 21.90
CA ASP A 22 4.47 -7.56 22.06
C ASP A 22 4.48 -6.35 21.10
N LEU A 23 3.39 -6.12 20.37
CA LEU A 23 3.19 -5.04 19.41
C LEU A 23 3.99 -5.17 18.11
N SER A 24 4.67 -6.29 17.89
CA SER A 24 5.27 -6.59 16.58
C SER A 24 4.16 -7.00 15.58
N VAL A 25 4.44 -6.81 14.30
CA VAL A 25 3.48 -7.20 13.25
C VAL A 25 3.35 -8.73 13.21
N ASP A 26 2.11 -9.20 13.22
CA ASP A 26 1.80 -10.63 13.09
C ASP A 26 1.65 -10.97 11.60
N TYR A 27 2.76 -11.31 10.96
CA TYR A 27 2.76 -11.62 9.53
C TYR A 27 2.00 -12.89 9.18
N ASP A 28 1.97 -13.88 10.05
CA ASP A 28 1.22 -15.12 9.80
C ASP A 28 -0.28 -14.84 9.78
N ALA A 29 -0.77 -14.08 10.76
CA ALA A 29 -2.16 -13.64 10.78
C ALA A 29 -2.49 -12.76 9.58
N TYR A 30 -1.56 -11.93 9.14
CA TYR A 30 -1.74 -11.08 7.97
C TYR A 30 -1.92 -11.91 6.69
N GLU A 31 -1.12 -12.95 6.50
CA GLU A 31 -1.25 -13.84 5.34
C GLU A 31 -2.61 -14.53 5.31
N GLU A 32 -3.07 -15.05 6.45
CA GLU A 32 -4.40 -15.65 6.55
C GLU A 32 -5.50 -14.63 6.22
N TYR A 33 -5.35 -13.40 6.72
CA TYR A 33 -6.28 -12.31 6.46
C TYR A 33 -6.30 -11.93 4.97
N ALA A 34 -5.16 -11.89 4.32
CA ALA A 34 -5.07 -11.62 2.89
C ALA A 34 -5.79 -12.69 2.08
N ASP A 35 -5.56 -13.96 2.38
CA ASP A 35 -6.27 -15.07 1.75
C ASP A 35 -7.77 -14.96 1.95
N TRP A 36 -8.20 -14.63 3.15
CA TRP A 36 -9.61 -14.47 3.45
C TRP A 36 -10.24 -13.34 2.63
N GLN A 37 -9.57 -12.18 2.56
CA GLN A 37 -10.03 -11.04 1.77
C GLN A 37 -10.24 -11.43 0.31
N VAL A 38 -9.27 -12.10 -0.28
CA VAL A 38 -9.34 -12.55 -1.67
C VAL A 38 -10.47 -13.54 -1.86
N SER A 39 -10.68 -14.45 -0.89
CA SER A 39 -11.76 -15.45 -0.96
C SER A 39 -13.16 -14.84 -0.93
N GLN A 40 -13.30 -13.61 -0.42
CA GLN A 40 -14.57 -12.88 -0.38
C GLN A 40 -14.95 -12.25 -1.73
N GLY A 41 -14.12 -12.39 -2.75
CA GLY A 41 -14.41 -11.89 -4.09
C GLY A 41 -14.12 -10.41 -4.29
N VAL A 42 -13.27 -9.80 -3.45
CA VAL A 42 -12.84 -8.40 -3.66
C VAL A 42 -12.02 -8.29 -4.94
N GLY A 43 -12.24 -7.22 -5.69
CA GLY A 43 -11.48 -6.98 -6.93
C GLY A 43 -10.16 -6.26 -6.72
N HIS A 44 -10.07 -5.48 -5.66
CA HIS A 44 -8.90 -4.62 -5.39
C HIS A 44 -8.57 -4.61 -3.91
N LEU A 45 -7.26 -4.60 -3.60
CA LEU A 45 -6.74 -4.49 -2.24
C LEU A 45 -5.83 -3.29 -2.12
N PHE A 46 -5.97 -2.53 -1.02
CA PHE A 46 -5.06 -1.45 -0.69
C PHE A 46 -4.20 -1.92 0.48
N ALA A 47 -2.98 -2.38 0.17
CA ALA A 47 -2.14 -3.11 1.11
C ALA A 47 -1.52 -2.23 2.20
N VAL A 48 -1.10 -1.02 1.86
CA VAL A 48 -0.47 -0.09 2.81
C VAL A 48 -1.18 1.26 2.70
N CYS A 49 -1.95 1.59 3.72
CA CYS A 49 -2.77 2.81 3.74
C CYS A 49 -2.88 3.36 5.16
N GLY A 50 -3.63 4.43 5.32
CA GLY A 50 -3.88 5.01 6.64
C GLY A 50 -4.51 4.02 7.62
N SER A 51 -5.52 3.26 7.17
CA SER A 51 -6.19 2.25 7.99
C SER A 51 -5.28 1.08 8.37
N SER A 52 -4.22 0.84 7.61
CA SER A 52 -3.18 -0.15 7.94
C SER A 52 -2.22 0.35 9.02
N GLU A 53 -2.42 1.56 9.52
CA GLU A 53 -1.52 2.22 10.48
C GLU A 53 -0.11 2.41 9.92
N MET A 54 -0.02 2.72 8.63
CA MET A 54 1.26 2.83 7.91
C MET A 54 2.24 3.80 8.54
N ALA A 55 1.76 4.83 9.24
CA ALA A 55 2.62 5.80 9.92
C ALA A 55 3.34 5.20 11.15
N ALA A 56 2.83 4.10 11.69
CA ALA A 56 3.44 3.39 12.81
C ALA A 56 4.37 2.25 12.37
N LEU A 57 4.45 2.00 11.07
CA LEU A 57 5.24 0.90 10.51
C LEU A 57 6.56 1.42 9.93
N THR A 58 7.60 0.60 10.03
CA THR A 58 8.87 0.89 9.35
C THR A 58 8.73 0.64 7.84
N LEU A 59 9.68 1.14 7.05
CA LEU A 59 9.69 0.86 5.62
C LEU A 59 9.76 -0.65 5.35
N ASP A 60 10.60 -1.38 6.06
CA ASP A 60 10.72 -2.83 5.90
C ASP A 60 9.39 -3.55 6.18
N GLU A 61 8.68 -3.12 7.21
CA GLU A 61 7.37 -3.67 7.55
C GLU A 61 6.35 -3.38 6.45
N ARG A 62 6.30 -2.13 5.96
CA ARG A 62 5.37 -1.75 4.88
C ARG A 62 5.63 -2.55 3.60
N VAL A 63 6.89 -2.69 3.22
CA VAL A 63 7.30 -3.45 2.03
C VAL A 63 6.94 -4.93 2.20
N LYS A 64 7.19 -5.49 3.37
CA LYS A 64 6.85 -6.89 3.64
C LYS A 64 5.35 -7.14 3.58
N LEU A 65 4.54 -6.26 4.15
CA LEU A 65 3.07 -6.40 4.09
C LEU A 65 2.57 -6.33 2.64
N ALA A 66 3.09 -5.40 1.85
CA ALA A 66 2.75 -5.32 0.43
C ALA A 66 3.15 -6.59 -0.32
N SER A 67 4.35 -7.12 -0.07
CA SER A 67 4.83 -8.37 -0.69
C SER A 67 3.93 -9.55 -0.36
N LEU A 68 3.50 -9.67 0.90
CA LEU A 68 2.61 -10.74 1.33
C LEU A 68 1.22 -10.61 0.69
N THR A 69 0.72 -9.39 0.54
CA THR A 69 -0.54 -9.15 -0.16
C THR A 69 -0.46 -9.59 -1.62
N VAL A 70 0.63 -9.22 -2.30
CA VAL A 70 0.87 -9.64 -3.69
C VAL A 70 0.96 -11.17 -3.81
N LYS A 71 1.64 -11.80 -2.85
CA LYS A 71 1.76 -13.27 -2.82
C LYS A 71 0.41 -13.97 -2.80
N HIS A 72 -0.57 -13.41 -2.11
CA HIS A 72 -1.90 -14.00 -1.91
C HIS A 72 -3.00 -13.39 -2.78
N LYS A 73 -2.66 -12.46 -3.66
CA LYS A 73 -3.66 -11.64 -4.36
C LYS A 73 -4.54 -12.39 -5.38
N GLY A 74 -4.07 -13.52 -5.93
CA GLY A 74 -4.78 -14.18 -7.04
C GLY A 74 -4.99 -13.21 -8.19
N ASP A 75 -6.24 -13.01 -8.60
CA ASP A 75 -6.60 -12.09 -9.70
C ASP A 75 -6.89 -10.65 -9.24
N THR A 76 -6.71 -10.35 -7.94
CA THR A 76 -6.99 -9.00 -7.44
C THR A 76 -5.92 -8.01 -7.87
N THR A 77 -6.30 -6.72 -7.94
CA THR A 77 -5.36 -5.61 -8.11
C THR A 77 -4.90 -5.13 -6.74
N VAL A 78 -3.60 -4.97 -6.54
CA VAL A 78 -3.03 -4.51 -5.28
C VAL A 78 -2.34 -3.17 -5.47
N VAL A 79 -2.72 -2.19 -4.65
CA VAL A 79 -2.04 -0.89 -4.58
C VAL A 79 -1.49 -0.68 -3.17
N ALA A 80 -0.45 0.14 -3.06
CA ALA A 80 0.17 0.46 -1.78
C ALA A 80 0.75 1.87 -1.78
N THR A 81 0.72 2.53 -0.65
CA THR A 81 1.33 3.86 -0.48
C THR A 81 2.85 3.71 -0.42
N ALA A 82 3.57 4.59 -1.10
CA ALA A 82 5.03 4.56 -1.15
C ALA A 82 5.68 5.94 -1.10
N ASN A 83 5.16 6.85 -0.28
CA ASN A 83 5.79 8.15 -0.02
C ASN A 83 5.69 8.56 1.44
N MET A 84 5.91 7.60 2.34
CA MET A 84 5.85 7.83 3.79
C MET A 84 7.18 8.29 4.39
N GLU A 85 8.28 8.01 3.72
CA GLU A 85 9.60 8.38 4.23
C GLU A 85 9.81 9.90 4.22
N PRO A 86 10.64 10.43 5.15
CA PRO A 86 10.67 11.88 5.39
C PRO A 86 11.41 12.70 4.34
N SER A 87 12.30 12.12 3.55
CA SER A 87 13.09 12.85 2.57
C SER A 87 12.81 12.37 1.14
N TRP A 88 13.10 13.23 0.17
CA TRP A 88 12.97 12.88 -1.24
C TRP A 88 13.76 11.62 -1.60
N PHE A 89 15.02 11.55 -1.18
CA PHE A 89 15.87 10.40 -1.49
C PHE A 89 15.31 9.11 -0.87
N ALA A 90 14.84 9.18 0.37
CA ALA A 90 14.25 8.03 1.04
C ALA A 90 12.94 7.62 0.37
N GLN A 91 12.13 8.55 -0.11
CA GLN A 91 10.91 8.26 -0.84
C GLN A 91 11.19 7.59 -2.19
N VAL A 92 12.23 8.00 -2.90
CA VAL A 92 12.63 7.34 -4.16
C VAL A 92 12.99 5.87 -3.90
N GLU A 93 13.75 5.59 -2.86
CA GLU A 93 14.08 4.22 -2.48
C GLU A 93 12.84 3.44 -2.03
N GLU A 94 11.94 4.09 -1.32
CA GLU A 94 10.66 3.51 -0.93
C GLU A 94 9.84 3.07 -2.15
N VAL A 95 9.72 3.94 -3.15
CA VAL A 95 9.00 3.63 -4.40
C VAL A 95 9.65 2.43 -5.10
N LYS A 96 10.98 2.43 -5.23
CA LYS A 96 11.71 1.33 -5.88
C LYS A 96 11.47 0.00 -5.17
N ARG A 97 11.56 -0.01 -3.86
CA ARG A 97 11.34 -1.22 -3.06
C ARG A 97 9.89 -1.68 -3.14
N MET A 98 8.94 -0.74 -3.10
CA MET A 98 7.52 -1.08 -3.22
C MET A 98 7.20 -1.64 -4.61
N GLU A 99 7.75 -1.06 -5.65
CA GLU A 99 7.59 -1.55 -7.02
C GLU A 99 8.09 -2.99 -7.17
N GLN A 100 9.20 -3.32 -6.52
CA GLN A 100 9.77 -4.67 -6.54
C GLN A 100 8.88 -5.73 -5.87
N THR A 101 7.92 -5.32 -5.04
CA THR A 101 6.97 -6.26 -4.43
C THR A 101 5.98 -6.84 -5.44
N GLY A 102 5.83 -6.21 -6.59
CA GLY A 102 4.87 -6.61 -7.61
C GLY A 102 3.49 -5.97 -7.47
N VAL A 103 3.34 -4.91 -6.64
CA VAL A 103 2.07 -4.17 -6.58
C VAL A 103 1.73 -3.60 -7.96
N ASP A 104 0.43 -3.54 -8.26
CA ASP A 104 -0.06 -3.07 -9.55
C ASP A 104 -0.06 -1.54 -9.65
N GLY A 105 -0.11 -0.85 -8.53
CA GLY A 105 -0.10 0.60 -8.50
C GLY A 105 0.47 1.14 -7.20
N ILE A 106 1.03 2.35 -7.27
CA ILE A 106 1.56 3.06 -6.12
C ILE A 106 0.70 4.29 -5.85
N VAL A 107 0.36 4.48 -4.59
CA VAL A 107 -0.44 5.61 -4.13
C VAL A 107 0.49 6.61 -3.45
N PHE A 108 0.35 7.89 -3.78
CA PHE A 108 1.07 8.97 -3.13
C PHE A 108 0.12 9.76 -2.25
N THR A 109 0.46 9.91 -0.97
CA THR A 109 -0.29 10.81 -0.09
C THR A 109 0.21 12.25 -0.28
N THR A 110 -0.73 13.19 -0.26
CA THR A 110 -0.44 14.62 -0.40
C THR A 110 -0.45 15.35 0.94
N LYS A 111 -0.61 14.62 2.03
CA LYS A 111 -0.81 15.18 3.38
C LYS A 111 0.29 16.15 3.82
N GLY A 112 1.53 15.92 3.40
CA GLY A 112 2.68 16.74 3.79
C GLY A 112 2.73 18.14 3.16
N TYR A 113 1.85 18.42 2.20
CA TYR A 113 1.87 19.69 1.45
C TYR A 113 0.79 20.67 1.86
N GLY A 114 -0.18 20.24 2.67
CA GLY A 114 -1.27 21.09 3.15
C GLY A 114 -1.99 21.78 2.00
N ASN A 115 -2.03 23.13 2.06
CA ASN A 115 -2.66 23.96 1.03
C ASN A 115 -1.65 24.56 0.02
N ASP A 116 -0.41 24.11 0.02
CA ASP A 116 0.62 24.61 -0.89
C ASP A 116 0.54 23.87 -2.23
N GLU A 117 -0.31 24.37 -3.11
CA GLU A 117 -0.55 23.76 -4.43
C GLU A 117 0.70 23.75 -5.30
N ASP A 118 1.50 24.82 -5.25
CA ASP A 118 2.72 24.92 -6.07
C ASP A 118 3.75 23.85 -5.67
N ARG A 119 3.94 23.63 -4.38
CA ARG A 119 4.83 22.56 -3.88
C ARG A 119 4.31 21.19 -4.26
N LEU A 120 3.00 20.98 -4.15
CA LEU A 120 2.37 19.72 -4.51
C LEU A 120 2.53 19.43 -5.99
N VAL A 121 2.26 20.40 -6.86
CA VAL A 121 2.44 20.28 -8.32
C VAL A 121 3.89 19.98 -8.65
N SER A 122 4.83 20.68 -8.01
CA SER A 122 6.27 20.44 -8.21
C SER A 122 6.69 19.03 -7.78
N TYR A 123 6.10 18.50 -6.71
CA TYR A 123 6.37 17.15 -6.23
C TYR A 123 5.85 16.07 -7.19
N ILE A 124 4.62 16.22 -7.67
CA ILE A 124 3.98 15.25 -8.56
C ILE A 124 4.52 15.34 -9.99
N GLY A 125 4.71 16.56 -10.46
CA GLY A 125 5.20 16.83 -11.81
C GLY A 125 6.66 16.53 -11.99
#